data_649d934324e8b0f8054373fc083020a8
#
_entry.id   649d934324e8b0f8054373fc083020a8
#
_cell.length_a   1.000
_cell.length_b   1.000
_cell.length_c   1.000
_cell.angle_alpha   90.00
_cell.angle_beta   90.00
_cell.angle_gamma   90.00
#
_symmetry.space_group_name_H-M   'P 1'
#
loop_
_entity.id
_entity.type
_entity.pdbx_description
1 polymer ?
#
loop_
_entity_poly.entity_id
_entity_poly.type
_entity_poly.pdbx_seq_one_letter_code
_entity_poly.pdbx_strand_id
1 'polypeptide(L)'
;IHDNALVAAATLSDRYITDRFLPDKAIDLVDEAGAYREIHPTDTETQTVDKALITDILARICKVDVLAMKEEDNATLETLHERISAKIYGQEEAVCQVVEAVQMAKAGLLDENKPLASLLFVGPTGVGKTEVAKVLASELGIALQRFDMSEYTEKHTVAKLIGSPAGYIGYEDGGLLTDAIRKT
;
A
#
# COMPACT_ATOMS: atom_id res chain seq x y z
N ILE A 1 -20.63 2.36 20.24
CA ILE A 1 -19.94 1.85 19.03
C ILE A 1 -21.01 1.20 18.16
N HIS A 2 -21.03 1.49 16.87
CA HIS A 2 -21.94 0.84 15.91
C HIS A 2 -21.38 -0.52 15.48
N ASP A 3 -22.26 -1.48 15.19
CA ASP A 3 -21.85 -2.83 14.73
C ASP A 3 -21.02 -2.78 13.44
N ASN A 4 -21.35 -1.85 12.53
CA ASN A 4 -20.58 -1.63 11.31
C ASN A 4 -19.15 -1.12 11.58
N ALA A 5 -18.91 -0.42 12.68
CA ALA A 5 -17.58 0.02 13.08
C ALA A 5 -16.74 -1.17 13.60
N LEU A 6 -17.35 -2.12 14.31
CA LEU A 6 -16.66 -3.33 14.76
C LEU A 6 -16.25 -4.22 13.59
N VAL A 7 -17.15 -4.40 12.62
CA VAL A 7 -16.85 -5.15 11.39
C VAL A 7 -15.74 -4.45 10.60
N ALA A 8 -15.82 -3.12 10.48
CA ALA A 8 -14.78 -2.35 9.80
C ALA A 8 -13.43 -2.43 10.52
N ALA A 9 -13.40 -2.36 11.85
CA ALA A 9 -12.17 -2.50 12.62
C ALA A 9 -11.51 -3.85 12.40
N ALA A 10 -12.28 -4.95 12.39
CA ALA A 10 -11.75 -6.28 12.15
C ALA A 10 -11.21 -6.43 10.71
N THR A 11 -12.00 -6.06 9.71
CA THR A 11 -11.64 -6.24 8.29
C THR A 11 -10.51 -5.31 7.84
N LEU A 12 -10.55 -4.04 8.23
CA LEU A 12 -9.54 -3.08 7.83
C LEU A 12 -8.23 -3.28 8.60
N SER A 13 -8.27 -3.61 9.90
CA SER A 13 -7.03 -3.92 10.63
C SER A 13 -6.36 -5.18 10.08
N ASP A 14 -7.14 -6.17 9.65
CA ASP A 14 -6.57 -7.38 9.04
C ASP A 14 -5.85 -7.10 7.73
N ARG A 15 -6.39 -6.21 6.95
CA ARG A 15 -5.84 -5.83 5.63
C ARG A 15 -4.63 -4.89 5.72
N TYR A 16 -4.63 -3.92 6.64
CA TYR A 16 -3.63 -2.84 6.65
C TYR A 16 -2.62 -2.90 7.80
N ILE A 17 -2.91 -3.61 8.90
CA ILE A 17 -1.99 -3.79 10.01
C ILE A 17 -1.40 -5.21 9.94
N THR A 18 -0.18 -5.32 9.43
CA THR A 18 0.48 -6.60 9.16
C THR A 18 1.39 -7.08 10.29
N ASP A 19 1.78 -6.18 11.20
CA ASP A 19 2.72 -6.45 12.30
C ASP A 19 2.07 -7.04 13.56
N ARG A 20 0.72 -7.16 13.59
CA ARG A 20 -0.05 -7.69 14.71
C ARG A 20 -1.11 -8.67 14.25
N PHE A 21 -1.62 -9.49 15.17
CA PHE A 21 -2.64 -10.50 14.90
C PHE A 21 -4.02 -10.07 15.40
N LEU A 22 -5.07 -10.61 14.77
CA LEU A 22 -6.41 -10.55 15.31
C LEU A 22 -6.52 -11.46 16.55
N PRO A 23 -7.32 -11.10 17.57
CA PRO A 23 -8.23 -9.93 17.61
C PRO A 23 -7.58 -8.63 18.08
N ASP A 24 -6.37 -8.67 18.64
CA ASP A 24 -5.74 -7.55 19.35
C ASP A 24 -5.66 -6.28 18.52
N LYS A 25 -5.21 -6.36 17.26
CA LYS A 25 -5.12 -5.19 16.36
C LYS A 25 -6.47 -4.51 16.08
N ALA A 26 -7.57 -5.27 16.09
CA ALA A 26 -8.90 -4.72 15.90
C ALA A 26 -9.42 -4.03 17.18
N ILE A 27 -9.10 -4.60 18.34
CA ILE A 27 -9.45 -4.03 19.65
C ILE A 27 -8.69 -2.72 19.85
N ASP A 28 -7.38 -2.70 19.61
CA ASP A 28 -6.56 -1.50 19.70
C ASP A 28 -7.11 -0.37 18.81
N LEU A 29 -7.53 -0.70 17.59
CA LEU A 29 -8.10 0.28 16.66
C LEU A 29 -9.43 0.87 17.15
N VAL A 30 -10.27 0.04 17.77
CA VAL A 30 -11.54 0.50 18.37
C VAL A 30 -11.29 1.38 19.59
N ASP A 31 -10.33 1.02 20.45
CA ASP A 31 -9.96 1.80 21.63
C ASP A 31 -9.36 3.16 21.23
N GLU A 32 -8.49 3.19 20.24
CA GLU A 32 -7.92 4.45 19.71
C GLU A 32 -9.02 5.36 19.12
N ALA A 33 -9.97 4.77 18.39
CA ALA A 33 -11.11 5.53 17.86
C ALA A 33 -12.04 6.05 18.97
N GLY A 34 -12.22 5.28 20.04
CA GLY A 34 -12.95 5.71 21.24
C GLY A 34 -12.26 6.88 21.94
N ALA A 35 -10.98 6.75 22.21
CA ALA A 35 -10.16 7.80 22.82
C ALA A 35 -10.14 9.09 21.99
N TYR A 36 -10.00 8.95 20.66
CA TYR A 36 -10.08 10.10 19.75
C TYR A 36 -11.42 10.82 19.84
N ARG A 37 -12.54 10.07 19.91
CA ARG A 37 -13.88 10.64 20.01
C ARG A 37 -14.10 11.36 21.35
N GLU A 38 -13.52 10.87 22.43
CA GLU A 38 -13.58 11.54 23.74
C GLU A 38 -12.85 12.89 23.75
N ILE A 39 -11.69 12.95 23.07
CA ILE A 39 -10.89 14.18 22.97
C ILE A 39 -11.53 15.18 21.99
N HIS A 40 -12.21 14.68 20.93
CA HIS A 40 -12.84 15.46 19.89
C HIS A 40 -14.35 15.15 19.84
N PRO A 41 -15.13 15.62 20.82
CA PRO A 41 -16.57 15.35 20.86
C PRO A 41 -17.30 16.03 19.70
N THR A 42 -18.32 15.37 19.20
CA THR A 42 -19.28 15.97 18.24
C THR A 42 -20.38 16.70 18.99
N ASP A 43 -21.05 17.64 18.31
CA ASP A 43 -22.15 18.44 18.90
C ASP A 43 -23.43 17.61 19.23
N THR A 44 -23.34 16.29 19.23
CA THR A 44 -24.43 15.37 19.56
C THR A 44 -24.35 14.92 21.02
N GLU A 45 -25.50 14.76 21.68
CA GLU A 45 -25.56 14.30 23.07
C GLU A 45 -24.93 12.92 23.29
N THR A 46 -24.98 12.07 22.28
CA THR A 46 -24.40 10.73 22.32
C THR A 46 -23.19 10.66 21.40
N GLN A 47 -22.02 10.45 21.98
CA GLN A 47 -20.77 10.24 21.20
C GLN A 47 -20.77 8.85 20.61
N THR A 48 -20.62 8.74 19.28
CA THR A 48 -20.64 7.45 18.57
C THR A 48 -19.34 7.22 17.80
N VAL A 49 -18.91 5.98 17.78
CA VAL A 49 -17.84 5.49 16.91
C VAL A 49 -18.49 4.75 15.74
N ASP A 50 -18.25 5.24 14.54
CA ASP A 50 -18.79 4.71 13.29
C ASP A 50 -17.66 4.20 12.36
N LYS A 51 -18.04 3.59 11.23
CA LYS A 51 -17.10 3.09 10.22
C LYS A 51 -16.17 4.20 9.72
N ALA A 52 -16.68 5.41 9.54
CA ALA A 52 -15.90 6.52 9.00
C ALA A 52 -14.77 6.91 9.96
N LEU A 53 -15.05 7.00 11.26
CA LEU A 53 -14.04 7.29 12.25
C LEU A 53 -12.97 6.19 12.34
N ILE A 54 -13.37 4.92 12.30
CA ILE A 54 -12.42 3.78 12.26
C ILE A 54 -11.47 3.89 11.05
N THR A 55 -12.02 4.23 9.88
CA THR A 55 -11.21 4.41 8.66
C THR A 55 -10.23 5.58 8.80
N ASP A 56 -10.69 6.72 9.35
CA ASP A 56 -9.84 7.90 9.54
C ASP A 56 -8.70 7.64 10.55
N ILE A 57 -8.97 6.92 11.62
CA ILE A 57 -7.96 6.56 12.63
C ILE A 57 -6.94 5.58 12.03
N LEU A 58 -7.43 4.56 11.33
CA LEU A 58 -6.54 3.59 10.68
C LEU A 58 -5.60 4.26 9.66
N ALA A 59 -6.13 5.18 8.86
CA ALA A 59 -5.33 5.94 7.90
C ALA A 59 -4.21 6.74 8.58
N ARG A 60 -4.47 7.31 9.76
CA ARG A 60 -3.45 8.03 10.55
C ARG A 60 -2.39 7.09 11.10
N ILE A 61 -2.79 5.91 11.60
CA ILE A 61 -1.87 4.89 12.15
C ILE A 61 -0.97 4.35 11.04
N CYS A 62 -1.56 3.94 9.92
CA CYS A 62 -0.84 3.34 8.80
C CYS A 62 -0.16 4.36 7.88
N LYS A 63 -0.39 5.68 8.10
CA LYS A 63 0.07 6.77 7.21
C LYS A 63 -0.34 6.59 5.76
N VAL A 64 -1.48 5.95 5.53
CA VAL A 64 -2.10 5.76 4.20
C VAL A 64 -3.11 6.88 3.97
N ASP A 65 -3.22 7.36 2.74
CA ASP A 65 -4.18 8.41 2.43
C ASP A 65 -5.62 7.88 2.60
N VAL A 66 -6.44 8.63 3.35
CA VAL A 66 -7.86 8.30 3.61
C VAL A 66 -8.65 8.12 2.31
N LEU A 67 -8.25 8.83 1.25
CA LEU A 67 -8.86 8.73 -0.07
C LEU A 67 -8.64 7.35 -0.71
N ALA A 68 -7.52 6.70 -0.42
CA ALA A 68 -7.22 5.35 -0.89
C ALA A 68 -8.04 4.25 -0.19
N MET A 69 -8.63 4.56 0.97
CA MET A 69 -9.44 3.62 1.77
C MET A 69 -10.96 3.75 1.51
N LYS A 70 -11.41 4.82 0.86
CA LYS A 70 -12.83 5.02 0.54
C LYS A 70 -13.19 4.30 -0.78
N GLU A 71 -14.40 3.76 -0.83
CA GLU A 71 -14.98 3.04 -1.99
C GLU A 71 -15.13 3.89 -3.29
N GLU A 72 -14.58 5.11 -3.33
CA GLU A 72 -14.53 5.99 -4.51
C GLU A 72 -13.44 5.60 -5.54
N ASP A 73 -12.79 4.45 -5.32
CA ASP A 73 -11.66 3.96 -6.12
C ASP A 73 -12.00 3.75 -7.62
N ASN A 74 -13.26 3.47 -7.97
CA ASN A 74 -13.61 3.17 -9.36
C ASN A 74 -13.51 4.40 -10.27
N ALA A 75 -14.01 5.56 -9.83
CA ALA A 75 -13.92 6.80 -10.62
C ALA A 75 -12.46 7.28 -10.76
N THR A 76 -11.65 7.05 -9.72
CA THR A 76 -10.21 7.37 -9.74
C THR A 76 -9.43 6.44 -10.68
N LEU A 77 -9.83 5.17 -10.80
CA LEU A 77 -9.22 4.20 -11.71
C LEU A 77 -9.61 4.44 -13.18
N GLU A 78 -10.82 4.89 -13.46
CA GLU A 78 -11.24 5.26 -14.82
C GLU A 78 -10.41 6.41 -15.40
N THR A 79 -10.06 7.40 -14.56
CA THR A 79 -9.26 8.55 -14.97
C THR A 79 -7.75 8.33 -14.84
N LEU A 80 -7.31 7.20 -14.29
CA LEU A 80 -5.89 6.91 -14.03
C LEU A 80 -5.03 6.98 -15.29
N HIS A 81 -5.52 6.44 -16.41
CA HIS A 81 -4.83 6.48 -17.69
C HIS A 81 -4.59 7.93 -18.14
N GLU A 82 -5.60 8.80 -18.07
CA GLU A 82 -5.50 10.21 -18.48
C GLU A 82 -4.52 10.96 -17.59
N ARG A 83 -4.56 10.73 -16.28
CA ARG A 83 -3.70 11.38 -15.29
C ARG A 83 -2.22 10.99 -15.46
N ILE A 84 -1.93 9.73 -15.76
CA ILE A 84 -0.57 9.28 -16.05
C ILE A 84 -0.11 9.81 -17.40
N SER A 85 -0.94 9.74 -18.44
CA SER A 85 -0.62 10.22 -19.79
C SER A 85 -0.38 11.73 -19.83
N ALA A 86 -1.00 12.50 -18.96
CA ALA A 86 -0.74 13.93 -18.82
C ALA A 86 0.68 14.26 -18.30
N LYS A 87 1.32 13.30 -17.62
CA LYS A 87 2.66 13.46 -17.02
C LYS A 87 3.76 12.72 -17.78
N ILE A 88 3.40 11.73 -18.60
CA ILE A 88 4.32 10.87 -19.34
C ILE A 88 4.02 10.96 -20.83
N TYR A 89 5.01 11.37 -21.61
CA TYR A 89 4.87 11.56 -23.05
C TYR A 89 5.57 10.43 -23.83
N GLY A 90 4.93 9.96 -24.90
CA GLY A 90 5.52 9.01 -25.84
C GLY A 90 5.67 7.59 -25.29
N GLN A 91 4.87 7.19 -24.29
CA GLN A 91 4.86 5.88 -23.66
C GLN A 91 3.42 5.33 -23.53
N GLU A 92 2.55 5.65 -24.47
CA GLU A 92 1.11 5.36 -24.41
C GLU A 92 0.85 3.86 -24.22
N GLU A 93 1.59 3.00 -24.95
CA GLU A 93 1.42 1.54 -24.86
C GLU A 93 1.83 1.01 -23.46
N ALA A 94 2.97 1.49 -22.93
CA ALA A 94 3.43 1.10 -21.60
C ALA A 94 2.47 1.59 -20.50
N VAL A 95 1.95 2.79 -20.63
CA VAL A 95 0.95 3.35 -19.69
C VAL A 95 -0.34 2.54 -19.75
N CYS A 96 -0.82 2.19 -20.93
CA CYS A 96 -2.01 1.37 -21.12
C CYS A 96 -1.87 0.01 -20.41
N GLN A 97 -0.79 -0.73 -20.66
CA GLN A 97 -0.54 -2.03 -20.04
C GLN A 97 -0.45 -1.95 -18.51
N VAL A 98 0.18 -0.90 -17.98
CA VAL A 98 0.27 -0.69 -16.53
C VAL A 98 -1.10 -0.42 -15.92
N VAL A 99 -1.89 0.45 -16.53
CA VAL A 99 -3.23 0.80 -16.05
C VAL A 99 -4.17 -0.42 -16.12
N GLU A 100 -4.14 -1.18 -17.22
CA GLU A 100 -4.91 -2.42 -17.34
C GLU A 100 -4.56 -3.43 -16.24
N ALA A 101 -3.27 -3.62 -15.96
CA ALA A 101 -2.83 -4.52 -14.89
C ALA A 101 -3.36 -4.08 -13.50
N VAL A 102 -3.33 -2.78 -13.22
CA VAL A 102 -3.88 -2.23 -11.97
C VAL A 102 -5.40 -2.40 -11.90
N GLN A 103 -6.11 -2.12 -12.98
CA GLN A 103 -7.56 -2.27 -13.05
C GLN A 103 -8.00 -3.73 -12.86
N MET A 104 -7.31 -4.70 -13.50
CA MET A 104 -7.58 -6.13 -13.32
C MET A 104 -7.38 -6.57 -11.87
N ALA A 105 -6.32 -6.08 -11.24
CA ALA A 105 -6.03 -6.37 -9.85
C ALA A 105 -7.10 -5.82 -8.90
N LYS A 106 -7.51 -4.58 -9.11
CA LYS A 106 -8.56 -3.93 -8.30
C LYS A 106 -9.95 -4.53 -8.55
N ALA A 107 -10.20 -5.08 -9.72
CA ALA A 107 -11.44 -5.81 -10.03
C ALA A 107 -11.55 -7.18 -9.30
N GLY A 108 -10.53 -7.58 -8.53
CA GLY A 108 -10.53 -8.84 -7.79
C GLY A 108 -10.36 -10.09 -8.70
N LEU A 109 -9.87 -9.90 -9.92
CA LEU A 109 -9.66 -10.98 -10.89
C LEU A 109 -8.36 -11.75 -10.63
N LEU A 110 -7.54 -11.29 -9.69
CA LEU A 110 -6.25 -11.89 -9.36
C LEU A 110 -6.32 -12.57 -7.97
N ASP A 111 -5.42 -13.53 -7.77
CA ASP A 111 -5.24 -14.23 -6.50
C ASP A 111 -4.65 -13.25 -5.46
N GLU A 112 -5.30 -13.11 -4.32
CA GLU A 112 -4.88 -12.19 -3.23
C GLU A 112 -3.47 -12.50 -2.69
N ASN A 113 -2.99 -13.73 -2.86
CA ASN A 113 -1.64 -14.15 -2.43
C ASN A 113 -0.54 -13.84 -3.45
N LYS A 114 -0.88 -13.22 -4.59
CA LYS A 114 0.07 -12.89 -5.64
C LYS A 114 0.26 -11.38 -5.77
N PRO A 115 1.44 -10.92 -6.25
CA PRO A 115 1.60 -9.50 -6.57
C PRO A 115 0.60 -9.09 -7.65
N LEU A 116 0.10 -7.87 -7.56
CA LEU A 116 -0.89 -7.31 -8.50
C LEU A 116 -0.43 -7.42 -9.97
N ALA A 117 0.84 -7.17 -10.21
CA ALA A 117 1.46 -7.36 -11.51
C ALA A 117 2.98 -7.53 -11.37
N SER A 118 3.58 -8.19 -12.34
CA SER A 118 5.03 -8.22 -12.54
C SER A 118 5.33 -7.72 -13.96
N LEU A 119 5.90 -6.52 -14.05
CA LEU A 119 6.11 -5.81 -15.31
C LEU A 119 7.59 -5.65 -15.59
N LEU A 120 8.02 -5.97 -16.82
CA LEU A 120 9.38 -5.78 -17.30
C LEU A 120 9.43 -4.64 -18.32
N PHE A 121 10.03 -3.51 -17.95
CA PHE A 121 10.24 -2.39 -18.84
C PHE A 121 11.60 -2.50 -19.53
N VAL A 122 11.58 -2.72 -20.84
CA VAL A 122 12.78 -2.86 -21.70
C VAL A 122 12.88 -1.66 -22.63
N GLY A 123 14.10 -1.13 -22.78
CA GLY A 123 14.36 0.00 -23.68
C GLY A 123 15.64 0.74 -23.32
N PRO A 124 16.11 1.66 -24.18
CA PRO A 124 17.34 2.42 -23.95
C PRO A 124 17.24 3.30 -22.69
N THR A 125 18.38 3.79 -22.24
CA THR A 125 18.46 4.71 -21.10
C THR A 125 17.79 6.05 -21.44
N GLY A 126 17.06 6.63 -20.47
CA GLY A 126 16.45 7.95 -20.62
C GLY A 126 15.05 7.97 -21.22
N VAL A 127 14.48 6.83 -21.64
CA VAL A 127 13.12 6.78 -22.24
C VAL A 127 11.96 6.86 -21.22
N GLY A 128 12.24 7.00 -19.94
CA GLY A 128 11.20 7.21 -18.92
C GLY A 128 10.72 5.96 -18.16
N LYS A 129 11.38 4.79 -18.30
CA LYS A 129 10.98 3.53 -17.61
C LYS A 129 10.75 3.71 -16.10
N THR A 130 11.68 4.34 -15.42
CA THR A 130 11.58 4.59 -13.97
C THR A 130 10.54 5.67 -13.66
N GLU A 131 10.33 6.62 -14.56
CA GLU A 131 9.38 7.71 -14.37
C GLU A 131 7.93 7.19 -14.41
N VAL A 132 7.62 6.23 -15.28
CA VAL A 132 6.30 5.55 -15.29
C VAL A 132 6.00 4.95 -13.92
N ALA A 133 6.95 4.25 -13.30
CA ALA A 133 6.75 3.66 -11.98
C ALA A 133 6.56 4.71 -10.87
N LYS A 134 7.30 5.82 -10.91
CA LYS A 134 7.15 6.91 -9.94
C LYS A 134 5.80 7.62 -10.06
N VAL A 135 5.41 7.94 -11.29
CA VAL A 135 4.12 8.61 -11.55
C VAL A 135 2.98 7.69 -11.14
N LEU A 136 3.04 6.40 -11.49
CA LEU A 136 2.04 5.42 -11.07
C LEU A 136 1.89 5.38 -9.54
N ALA A 137 3.01 5.25 -8.81
CA ALA A 137 2.99 5.21 -7.34
C ALA A 137 2.40 6.49 -6.74
N SER A 138 2.76 7.65 -7.31
CA SER A 138 2.22 8.96 -6.92
C SER A 138 0.72 9.07 -7.18
N GLU A 139 0.23 8.58 -8.33
CA GLU A 139 -1.19 8.64 -8.70
C GLU A 139 -2.05 7.68 -7.87
N LEU A 140 -1.47 6.55 -7.45
CA LEU A 140 -2.14 5.58 -6.58
C LEU A 140 -1.99 5.90 -5.08
N GLY A 141 -1.19 6.91 -4.71
CA GLY A 141 -0.93 7.27 -3.31
C GLY A 141 -0.17 6.18 -2.54
N ILE A 142 0.62 5.35 -3.22
CA ILE A 142 1.38 4.24 -2.61
C ILE A 142 2.88 4.56 -2.54
N ALA A 143 3.57 4.00 -1.54
CA ALA A 143 5.01 4.17 -1.39
C ALA A 143 5.76 3.36 -2.47
N LEU A 144 6.75 4.00 -3.13
CA LEU A 144 7.62 3.36 -4.10
C LEU A 144 8.93 2.93 -3.46
N GLN A 145 9.19 1.63 -3.43
CA GLN A 145 10.48 1.07 -3.03
C GLN A 145 11.34 0.83 -4.27
N ARG A 146 12.54 1.41 -4.29
CA ARG A 146 13.48 1.28 -5.41
C ARG A 146 14.77 0.60 -4.97
N PHE A 147 15.17 -0.42 -5.72
CA PHE A 147 16.45 -1.11 -5.54
C PHE A 147 17.23 -1.05 -6.85
N ASP A 148 18.41 -0.48 -6.82
CA ASP A 148 19.31 -0.40 -7.98
C ASP A 148 20.18 -1.65 -8.03
N MET A 149 19.93 -2.54 -8.98
CA MET A 149 20.64 -3.82 -9.07
C MET A 149 22.13 -3.67 -9.39
N SER A 150 22.57 -2.50 -9.85
CA SER A 150 24.02 -2.23 -10.03
C SER A 150 24.79 -2.21 -8.70
N GLU A 151 24.11 -1.94 -7.58
CA GLU A 151 24.69 -1.99 -6.24
C GLU A 151 24.82 -3.42 -5.69
N TYR A 152 24.16 -4.39 -6.33
CA TYR A 152 24.08 -5.79 -5.87
C TYR A 152 24.79 -6.77 -6.80
N THR A 153 25.90 -6.34 -7.42
CA THR A 153 26.66 -7.17 -8.37
C THR A 153 27.48 -8.28 -7.71
N GLU A 154 27.84 -8.12 -6.44
CA GLU A 154 28.63 -9.10 -5.70
C GLU A 154 27.76 -10.03 -4.85
N LYS A 155 28.17 -11.30 -4.70
CA LYS A 155 27.39 -12.32 -3.98
C LYS A 155 26.98 -11.93 -2.56
N HIS A 156 27.87 -11.23 -1.84
CA HIS A 156 27.58 -10.79 -0.47
C HIS A 156 26.60 -9.60 -0.42
N THR A 157 26.52 -8.79 -1.46
CA THR A 157 25.53 -7.71 -1.54
C THR A 157 24.14 -8.24 -1.88
N VAL A 158 24.04 -9.30 -2.69
CA VAL A 158 22.78 -10.00 -2.95
C VAL A 158 22.21 -10.60 -1.65
N ALA A 159 23.07 -11.17 -0.79
CA ALA A 159 22.65 -11.69 0.51
C ALA A 159 22.06 -10.59 1.42
N LYS A 160 22.54 -9.35 1.33
CA LYS A 160 21.93 -8.21 2.05
C LYS A 160 20.53 -7.85 1.53
N LEU A 161 20.28 -8.02 0.23
CA LEU A 161 18.99 -7.73 -0.37
C LEU A 161 17.92 -8.76 0.05
N ILE A 162 18.24 -10.05 -0.03
CA ILE A 162 17.30 -11.17 0.17
C ILE A 162 17.32 -11.66 1.63
N GLY A 163 18.39 -11.43 2.36
CA GLY A 163 18.71 -12.02 3.67
C GLY A 163 19.72 -13.15 3.57
N SER A 164 20.48 -13.36 4.64
CA SER A 164 21.45 -14.44 4.74
C SER A 164 20.78 -15.77 5.09
N PRO A 165 21.22 -16.90 4.54
CA PRO A 165 20.75 -18.22 4.95
C PRO A 165 21.03 -18.49 6.43
N ALA A 166 20.21 -19.35 7.06
CA ALA A 166 20.40 -19.76 8.44
C ALA A 166 21.81 -20.30 8.68
N GLY A 167 22.48 -19.77 9.71
CA GLY A 167 23.84 -20.17 10.09
C GLY A 167 24.96 -19.29 9.54
N TYR A 168 24.63 -18.25 8.75
CA TYR A 168 25.61 -17.27 8.32
C TYR A 168 25.51 -15.97 9.12
N ILE A 169 26.61 -15.21 9.21
CA ILE A 169 26.66 -13.89 9.86
C ILE A 169 25.69 -12.96 9.15
N GLY A 170 24.79 -12.29 9.93
CA GLY A 170 23.77 -11.39 9.39
C GLY A 170 22.41 -12.06 9.12
N TYR A 171 22.19 -13.30 9.59
CA TYR A 171 20.88 -13.96 9.50
C TYR A 171 19.79 -13.21 10.27
N GLU A 172 20.14 -12.58 11.41
CA GLU A 172 19.22 -11.82 12.24
C GLU A 172 18.84 -10.45 11.66
N ASP A 173 19.63 -9.92 10.73
CA ASP A 173 19.43 -8.60 10.15
C ASP A 173 18.30 -8.55 9.09
N GLY A 174 17.71 -9.69 8.73
CA GLY A 174 16.66 -9.75 7.67
C GLY A 174 17.22 -9.38 6.28
N GLY A 175 16.35 -9.35 5.27
CA GLY A 175 16.69 -8.86 3.93
C GLY A 175 16.16 -7.43 3.73
N LEU A 176 16.96 -6.56 3.13
CA LEU A 176 16.55 -5.18 2.83
C LEU A 176 15.22 -5.12 2.05
N LEU A 177 15.00 -6.07 1.13
CA LEU A 177 13.77 -6.18 0.37
C LEU A 177 12.58 -6.56 1.26
N THR A 178 12.75 -7.57 2.11
CA THR A 178 11.71 -8.03 3.03
C THR A 178 11.37 -6.97 4.06
N ASP A 179 12.38 -6.30 4.59
CA ASP A 179 12.18 -5.23 5.58
C ASP A 179 11.53 -3.98 4.97
N ALA A 180 11.88 -3.64 3.73
CA ALA A 180 11.26 -2.53 3.03
C ALA A 180 9.78 -2.79 2.77
N ILE A 181 9.41 -4.01 2.32
CA ILE A 181 8.01 -4.40 2.10
C ILE A 181 7.22 -4.47 3.41
N ARG A 182 7.87 -4.89 4.50
CA ARG A 182 7.21 -5.02 5.81
C ARG A 182 6.92 -3.67 6.48
N LYS A 183 7.72 -2.65 6.17
CA LYS A 183 7.60 -1.30 6.75
C LYS A 183 6.72 -0.35 5.92
N THR A 184 6.32 -0.77 4.72
CA THR A 184 5.48 -0.01 3.80
C THR A 184 4.03 -0.45 3.92
#